data_e3ad210f16abbf99881b7d1eb2e81a09
#
_entry.id   e3ad210f16abbf99881b7d1eb2e81a09
#
_cell.length_a   1.000
_cell.length_b   1.000
_cell.length_c   1.000
_cell.angle_alpha   90.00
_cell.angle_beta   90.00
_cell.angle_gamma   90.00
#
_symmetry.space_group_name_H-M   'P 1'
#
loop_
_entity.id
_entity.type
_entity.pdbx_description
1 polymer ?
#
loop_
_entity_poly.entity_id
_entity_poly.type
_entity_poly.pdbx_seq_one_letter_code
_entity_poly.pdbx_strand_id
1 'polypeptide(L)'
;MTFPTSKAPWNKGKLVGQKLPLKLEQIWAIRIRLEIAKNIRELAMFNMAIDCKLRSCDLVKLLVRDISRNGEVLDRAQVIQQKTSQPVQFEITKKTRESVEAWIELRGLSGMDYLWPSRMRKFDHITTHQYARLVKKWITSIGLDPSVYATHSRVMVISGVWKQAEGVAYPVG
;
A
#
# COMPACT_ATOMS: atom_id res chain seq x y z
N MET A 1 -21.00 -7.84 50.94
CA MET A 1 -20.07 -7.17 50.01
C MET A 1 -19.77 -8.11 48.87
N THR A 2 -20.34 -7.86 47.71
CA THR A 2 -20.09 -8.64 46.49
C THR A 2 -18.95 -7.98 45.71
N PHE A 3 -17.83 -8.68 45.61
CA PHE A 3 -16.70 -8.23 44.82
C PHE A 3 -17.06 -8.32 43.33
N PRO A 4 -16.79 -7.30 42.51
CA PRO A 4 -17.03 -7.38 41.08
C PRO A 4 -16.11 -8.43 40.48
N THR A 5 -16.70 -9.46 39.88
CA THR A 5 -15.98 -10.43 39.06
C THR A 5 -15.28 -9.71 37.91
N SER A 6 -13.97 -9.62 37.98
CA SER A 6 -13.18 -9.06 36.91
C SER A 6 -13.41 -9.90 35.61
N LYS A 7 -14.08 -9.31 34.65
CA LYS A 7 -14.21 -9.92 33.30
C LYS A 7 -12.82 -10.24 32.78
N ALA A 8 -12.53 -11.52 32.56
CA ALA A 8 -11.28 -11.92 31.95
C ALA A 8 -11.07 -11.15 30.62
N PRO A 9 -9.86 -10.65 30.35
CA PRO A 9 -9.57 -9.93 29.11
C PRO A 9 -9.96 -10.80 27.90
N TRP A 10 -10.64 -10.20 26.91
CA TRP A 10 -11.10 -10.89 25.69
C TRP A 10 -9.98 -11.59 24.89
N ASN A 11 -8.72 -11.22 25.17
CA ASN A 11 -7.51 -11.74 24.54
C ASN A 11 -6.72 -12.70 25.45
N LYS A 12 -7.30 -13.18 26.56
CA LYS A 12 -6.64 -14.13 27.47
C LYS A 12 -6.26 -15.40 26.70
N GLY A 13 -4.96 -15.70 26.64
CA GLY A 13 -4.41 -16.86 25.93
C GLY A 13 -4.23 -16.68 24.40
N LYS A 14 -4.53 -15.49 23.84
CA LYS A 14 -4.21 -15.17 22.46
C LYS A 14 -2.93 -14.35 22.42
N LEU A 15 -1.91 -14.84 21.71
CA LEU A 15 -0.75 -14.04 21.34
C LEU A 15 -1.22 -12.94 20.39
N VAL A 16 -1.54 -11.76 20.93
CA VAL A 16 -1.77 -10.55 20.14
C VAL A 16 -0.41 -10.01 19.74
N GLY A 17 0.26 -10.75 18.84
CA GLY A 17 1.56 -10.36 18.31
C GLY A 17 1.43 -9.30 17.25
N GLN A 18 2.51 -8.54 17.03
CA GLN A 18 2.65 -7.64 15.91
C GLN A 18 2.55 -8.47 14.62
N LYS A 19 1.68 -8.06 13.69
CA LYS A 19 1.53 -8.75 12.41
C LYS A 19 2.82 -8.67 11.60
N LEU A 20 3.14 -9.74 10.88
CA LEU A 20 4.37 -9.85 10.12
C LEU A 20 4.38 -8.89 8.93
N PRO A 21 5.52 -8.30 8.59
CA PRO A 21 5.72 -7.62 7.32
C PRO A 21 5.91 -8.64 6.20
N LEU A 22 5.65 -8.22 4.96
CA LEU A 22 5.99 -9.01 3.78
C LEU A 22 7.50 -9.08 3.59
N LYS A 23 8.00 -10.26 3.27
CA LYS A 23 9.39 -10.48 2.84
C LYS A 23 9.56 -10.02 1.39
N LEU A 24 10.81 -9.76 0.98
CA LEU A 24 11.13 -9.30 -0.36
C LEU A 24 10.61 -10.25 -1.46
N GLU A 25 10.84 -11.53 -1.32
CA GLU A 25 10.34 -12.58 -2.23
C GLU A 25 8.81 -12.58 -2.38
N GLN A 26 8.09 -12.31 -1.29
CA GLN A 26 6.63 -12.21 -1.30
C GLN A 26 6.15 -10.95 -2.04
N ILE A 27 6.86 -9.84 -1.86
CA ILE A 27 6.59 -8.60 -2.60
C ILE A 27 6.78 -8.82 -4.11
N TRP A 28 7.88 -9.49 -4.50
CA TRP A 28 8.13 -9.87 -5.89
C TRP A 28 7.05 -10.79 -6.45
N ALA A 29 6.65 -11.80 -5.69
CA ALA A 29 5.60 -12.73 -6.11
C ALA A 29 4.26 -12.01 -6.36
N ILE A 30 3.87 -11.07 -5.51
CA ILE A 30 2.66 -10.26 -5.70
C ILE A 30 2.78 -9.39 -6.96
N ARG A 31 3.91 -8.70 -7.16
CA ARG A 31 4.16 -7.85 -8.33
C ARG A 31 4.02 -8.65 -9.63
N ILE A 32 4.73 -9.77 -9.75
CA ILE A 32 4.68 -10.63 -10.92
C ILE A 32 3.24 -11.10 -11.21
N ARG A 33 2.50 -11.51 -10.20
CA ARG A 33 1.09 -11.91 -10.39
C ARG A 33 0.21 -10.77 -10.91
N LEU A 34 0.39 -9.56 -10.39
CA LEU A 34 -0.36 -8.39 -10.84
C LEU A 34 0.04 -7.97 -12.26
N GLU A 35 1.32 -8.10 -12.62
CA GLU A 35 1.84 -7.86 -13.98
C GLU A 35 1.24 -8.88 -14.98
N ILE A 36 1.30 -10.18 -14.66
CA ILE A 36 0.72 -11.25 -15.50
C ILE A 36 -0.79 -11.05 -15.67
N ALA A 37 -1.48 -10.69 -14.61
CA ALA A 37 -2.92 -10.41 -14.63
C ALA A 37 -3.28 -9.09 -15.35
N LYS A 38 -2.28 -8.30 -15.79
CA LYS A 38 -2.45 -6.97 -16.39
C LYS A 38 -3.33 -6.03 -15.55
N ASN A 39 -3.29 -6.19 -14.23
CA ASN A 39 -4.08 -5.37 -13.31
C ASN A 39 -3.32 -4.09 -12.95
N ILE A 40 -3.27 -3.16 -13.91
CA ILE A 40 -2.49 -1.92 -13.84
C ILE A 40 -2.82 -1.12 -12.59
N ARG A 41 -4.09 -1.01 -12.23
CA ARG A 41 -4.52 -0.28 -11.03
C ARG A 41 -3.96 -0.86 -9.74
N GLU A 42 -4.14 -2.18 -9.55
CA GLU A 42 -3.68 -2.83 -8.33
C GLU A 42 -2.16 -2.89 -8.26
N LEU A 43 -1.48 -3.04 -9.40
CA LEU A 43 -0.02 -2.99 -9.48
C LEU A 43 0.53 -1.61 -9.06
N ALA A 44 -0.03 -0.54 -9.62
CA ALA A 44 0.34 0.83 -9.27
C ALA A 44 0.11 1.11 -7.77
N MET A 45 -1.04 0.69 -7.24
CA MET A 45 -1.39 0.87 -5.83
C MET A 45 -0.48 0.06 -4.90
N PHE A 46 -0.17 -1.18 -5.26
CA PHE A 46 0.74 -2.02 -4.50
C PHE A 46 2.15 -1.43 -4.46
N ASN A 47 2.70 -1.07 -5.63
CA ASN A 47 4.01 -0.46 -5.73
C ASN A 47 4.09 0.85 -4.92
N MET A 48 3.10 1.73 -5.07
CA MET A 48 3.04 2.99 -4.30
C MET A 48 2.97 2.73 -2.80
N ALA A 49 2.15 1.77 -2.34
CA ALA A 49 2.04 1.43 -0.92
C ALA A 49 3.37 0.95 -0.33
N ILE A 50 4.14 0.21 -1.12
CA ILE A 50 5.46 -0.29 -0.73
C ILE A 50 6.46 0.87 -0.61
N ASP A 51 6.53 1.76 -1.58
CA ASP A 51 7.51 2.86 -1.59
C ASP A 51 7.18 3.94 -0.56
N CYS A 52 5.96 4.44 -0.56
CA CYS A 52 5.60 5.59 0.28
C CYS A 52 5.48 5.25 1.77
N LYS A 53 5.23 4.00 2.13
CA LYS A 53 5.04 3.55 3.53
C LYS A 53 4.04 4.40 4.32
N LEU A 54 3.12 5.05 3.63
CA LEU A 54 2.08 5.86 4.24
C LEU A 54 1.07 4.99 5.00
N ARG A 55 0.35 5.59 5.93
CA ARG A 55 -0.82 4.95 6.52
C ARG A 55 -1.89 4.76 5.45
N SER A 56 -2.71 3.73 5.58
CA SER A 56 -3.79 3.45 4.62
C SER A 56 -4.73 4.66 4.42
N CYS A 57 -5.02 5.42 5.47
CA CYS A 57 -5.85 6.63 5.38
C CYS A 57 -5.21 7.73 4.53
N ASP A 58 -3.89 7.86 4.57
CA ASP A 58 -3.17 8.86 3.77
C ASP A 58 -2.98 8.36 2.33
N LEU A 59 -2.64 7.08 2.15
CA LEU A 59 -2.47 6.46 0.85
C LEU A 59 -3.74 6.55 -0.02
N VAL A 60 -4.92 6.23 0.54
CA VAL A 60 -6.17 6.22 -0.24
C VAL A 60 -6.65 7.61 -0.64
N LYS A 61 -6.15 8.65 -0.01
CA LYS A 61 -6.50 10.05 -0.27
C LYS A 61 -5.46 10.82 -1.09
N LEU A 62 -4.42 10.15 -1.58
CA LEU A 62 -3.46 10.79 -2.48
C LEU A 62 -4.17 11.37 -3.70
N LEU A 63 -3.86 12.62 -4.01
CA LEU A 63 -4.22 13.27 -5.26
C LEU A 63 -3.09 13.07 -6.28
N VAL A 64 -3.43 13.09 -7.55
CA VAL A 64 -2.42 13.00 -8.61
C VAL A 64 -1.38 14.12 -8.48
N ARG A 65 -1.79 15.35 -8.16
CA ARG A 65 -0.90 16.49 -7.94
C ARG A 65 0.09 16.34 -6.77
N ASP A 66 -0.22 15.47 -5.81
CA ASP A 66 0.67 15.24 -4.65
C ASP A 66 1.94 14.50 -5.06
N ILE A 67 1.88 13.75 -6.15
CA ILE A 67 2.96 12.89 -6.63
C ILE A 67 3.42 13.18 -8.05
N SER A 68 2.72 14.05 -8.78
CA SER A 68 3.06 14.38 -10.16
C SER A 68 3.09 15.88 -10.42
N ARG A 69 3.90 16.28 -11.39
CA ARG A 69 4.00 17.65 -11.89
C ARG A 69 4.20 17.64 -13.39
N ASN A 70 3.44 18.47 -14.11
CA ASN A 70 3.52 18.57 -15.58
C ASN A 70 3.27 17.22 -16.32
N GLY A 71 2.48 16.32 -15.73
CA GLY A 71 2.17 15.02 -16.32
C GLY A 71 3.16 13.90 -16.00
N GLU A 72 4.25 14.19 -15.31
CA GLU A 72 5.26 13.20 -14.90
C GLU A 72 5.17 12.92 -13.40
N VAL A 73 5.35 11.66 -13.01
CA VAL A 73 5.42 11.27 -11.60
C VAL A 73 6.80 11.57 -11.05
N LEU A 74 6.84 12.26 -9.91
CA LEU A 74 8.08 12.69 -9.26
C LEU A 74 8.82 11.49 -8.66
N ASP A 75 10.14 11.61 -8.56
CA ASP A 75 10.99 10.64 -7.83
C ASP A 75 10.87 10.77 -6.32
N ARG A 76 10.41 11.94 -5.85
CA ARG A 76 10.22 12.25 -4.44
C ARG A 76 8.98 13.11 -4.25
N ALA A 77 8.15 12.75 -3.28
CA ALA A 77 6.92 13.47 -2.96
C ALA A 77 6.81 13.72 -1.46
N GLN A 78 5.97 14.69 -1.10
CA GLN A 78 5.68 15.04 0.28
C GLN A 78 4.18 15.20 0.48
N VAL A 79 3.65 14.61 1.55
CA VAL A 79 2.25 14.75 1.93
C VAL A 79 2.12 15.07 3.41
N ILE A 80 1.06 15.75 3.78
CA ILE A 80 0.73 16.01 5.19
C ILE A 80 -0.13 14.86 5.71
N GLN A 81 0.35 14.17 6.74
CA GLN A 81 -0.39 13.06 7.35
C GLN A 81 -1.59 13.58 8.12
N GLN A 82 -2.77 12.98 7.89
CA GLN A 82 -4.03 13.41 8.53
C GLN A 82 -4.02 13.27 10.05
N LYS A 83 -3.43 12.18 10.56
CA LYS A 83 -3.46 11.90 12.00
C LYS A 83 -2.50 12.76 12.81
N THR A 84 -1.39 13.17 12.25
CA THR A 84 -0.31 13.88 12.96
C THR A 84 -0.12 15.31 12.48
N SER A 85 -0.75 15.70 11.38
CA SER A 85 -0.56 16.98 10.67
C SER A 85 0.91 17.27 10.37
N GLN A 86 1.75 16.22 10.32
CA GLN A 86 3.17 16.34 10.02
C GLN A 86 3.45 16.02 8.56
N PRO A 87 4.36 16.75 7.91
CA PRO A 87 4.80 16.42 6.57
C PRO A 87 5.62 15.14 6.58
N VAL A 88 5.36 14.26 5.64
CA VAL A 88 6.13 13.04 5.39
C VAL A 88 6.58 13.05 3.96
N GLN A 89 7.89 12.94 3.79
CA GLN A 89 8.54 12.81 2.49
C GLN A 89 8.84 11.34 2.22
N PHE A 90 8.66 10.91 0.97
CA PHE A 90 8.95 9.55 0.51
C PHE A 90 9.51 9.57 -0.90
N GLU A 91 10.29 8.55 -1.21
CA GLU A 91 10.83 8.32 -2.54
C GLU A 91 9.90 7.40 -3.33
N ILE A 92 9.81 7.63 -4.63
CA ILE A 92 9.03 6.83 -5.57
C ILE A 92 10.03 6.22 -6.56
N THR A 93 10.22 4.91 -6.48
CA THR A 93 11.16 4.20 -7.35
C THR A 93 10.74 4.28 -8.82
N LYS A 94 11.67 4.09 -9.75
CA LYS A 94 11.41 4.11 -11.18
C LYS A 94 10.27 3.16 -11.56
N LYS A 95 10.30 1.92 -11.06
CA LYS A 95 9.26 0.91 -11.34
C LYS A 95 7.87 1.35 -10.85
N THR A 96 7.82 2.01 -9.70
CA THR A 96 6.57 2.55 -9.16
C THR A 96 6.07 3.72 -10.00
N ARG A 97 6.96 4.65 -10.41
CA ARG A 97 6.59 5.75 -11.31
C ARG A 97 5.96 5.23 -12.60
N GLU A 98 6.64 4.31 -13.29
CA GLU A 98 6.14 3.69 -14.53
C GLU A 98 4.74 3.07 -14.35
N SER A 99 4.52 2.33 -13.26
CA SER A 99 3.21 1.71 -12.99
C SER A 99 2.12 2.71 -12.65
N VAL A 100 2.47 3.81 -11.97
CA VAL A 100 1.53 4.88 -11.60
C VAL A 100 1.20 5.74 -12.81
N GLU A 101 2.17 6.08 -13.65
CA GLU A 101 1.97 6.79 -14.91
C GLU A 101 1.04 6.01 -15.84
N ALA A 102 1.29 4.72 -16.02
CA ALA A 102 0.42 3.85 -16.79
C ALA A 102 -1.03 3.81 -16.24
N TRP A 103 -1.19 3.86 -14.93
CA TRP A 103 -2.51 3.94 -14.30
C TRP A 103 -3.19 5.30 -14.52
N ILE A 104 -2.46 6.41 -14.34
CA ILE A 104 -2.97 7.78 -14.56
C ILE A 104 -3.44 7.92 -16.00
N GLU A 105 -2.63 7.49 -16.98
CA GLU A 105 -2.93 7.53 -18.40
C GLU A 105 -4.14 6.66 -18.73
N LEU A 106 -4.15 5.39 -18.32
CA LEU A 106 -5.26 4.45 -18.57
C LEU A 106 -6.59 4.99 -18.07
N ARG A 107 -6.59 5.71 -16.94
CA ARG A 107 -7.81 6.22 -16.32
C ARG A 107 -8.15 7.65 -16.75
N GLY A 108 -7.21 8.35 -17.37
CA GLY A 108 -7.35 9.76 -17.75
C GLY A 108 -7.47 10.68 -16.53
N LEU A 109 -6.66 10.42 -15.48
CA LEU A 109 -6.71 11.22 -14.26
C LEU A 109 -5.99 12.56 -14.45
N SER A 110 -6.56 13.62 -13.88
CA SER A 110 -5.98 14.97 -13.81
C SER A 110 -5.38 15.24 -12.42
N GLY A 111 -4.62 16.34 -12.28
CA GLY A 111 -3.97 16.68 -11.01
C GLY A 111 -4.92 16.82 -9.83
N MET A 112 -6.18 17.20 -10.05
CA MET A 112 -7.20 17.39 -9.02
C MET A 112 -7.92 16.10 -8.63
N ASP A 113 -7.73 15.02 -9.39
CA ASP A 113 -8.36 13.74 -9.12
C ASP A 113 -7.62 12.98 -8.02
N TYR A 114 -8.39 12.17 -7.27
CA TYR A 114 -7.77 11.18 -6.39
C TYR A 114 -7.04 10.13 -7.22
N LEU A 115 -5.85 9.75 -6.78
CA LEU A 115 -5.04 8.71 -7.45
C LEU A 115 -5.78 7.36 -7.47
N TRP A 116 -6.62 7.12 -6.47
CA TRP A 116 -7.39 5.88 -6.32
C TRP A 116 -8.89 6.16 -6.29
N PRO A 117 -9.51 6.58 -7.41
CA PRO A 117 -10.93 6.89 -7.45
C PRO A 117 -11.77 5.66 -7.11
N SER A 118 -12.88 5.89 -6.42
CA SER A 118 -13.86 4.85 -6.13
C SER A 118 -14.62 4.44 -7.39
N ARG A 119 -14.97 3.16 -7.50
CA ARG A 119 -15.92 2.70 -8.51
C ARG A 119 -17.38 3.02 -8.15
N MET A 120 -17.62 3.30 -6.88
CA MET A 120 -18.95 3.64 -6.37
C MET A 120 -19.12 5.16 -6.39
N ARG A 121 -20.19 5.66 -7.00
CA ARG A 121 -20.50 7.09 -7.10
C ARG A 121 -20.64 7.81 -5.75
N LYS A 122 -20.84 7.05 -4.68
CA LYS A 122 -20.99 7.59 -3.31
C LYS A 122 -19.67 8.12 -2.72
N PHE A 123 -18.53 7.70 -3.22
CA PHE A 123 -17.22 8.03 -2.65
C PHE A 123 -16.29 8.52 -3.76
N ASP A 124 -15.56 9.59 -3.48
CA ASP A 124 -14.59 10.14 -4.43
C ASP A 124 -13.35 9.24 -4.59
N HIS A 125 -12.94 8.59 -3.52
CA HIS A 125 -11.81 7.67 -3.48
C HIS A 125 -12.15 6.35 -2.79
N ILE A 126 -11.29 5.34 -2.93
CA ILE A 126 -11.48 4.07 -2.21
C ILE A 126 -11.36 4.27 -0.70
N THR A 127 -12.11 3.49 0.05
CA THR A 127 -12.04 3.51 1.51
C THR A 127 -10.86 2.67 2.03
N THR A 128 -10.44 2.91 3.27
CA THR A 128 -9.44 2.08 3.95
C THR A 128 -9.87 0.62 4.07
N HIS A 129 -11.17 0.36 4.18
CA HIS A 129 -11.71 -1.01 4.18
C HIS A 129 -11.57 -1.69 2.81
N GLN A 130 -11.82 -0.95 1.72
CA GLN A 130 -11.60 -1.48 0.37
C GLN A 130 -10.12 -1.76 0.13
N TYR A 131 -9.23 -0.85 0.55
CA TYR A 131 -7.79 -1.07 0.49
C TYR A 131 -7.36 -2.32 1.28
N ALA A 132 -7.84 -2.48 2.52
CA ALA A 132 -7.55 -3.66 3.33
C ALA A 132 -8.00 -4.98 2.68
N ARG A 133 -9.14 -4.97 1.95
CA ARG A 133 -9.58 -6.13 1.15
C ARG A 133 -8.62 -6.44 0.00
N LEU A 134 -8.11 -5.41 -0.67
CA LEU A 134 -7.10 -5.58 -1.74
C LEU A 134 -5.82 -6.19 -1.19
N VAL A 135 -5.31 -5.68 -0.06
CA VAL A 135 -4.12 -6.24 0.58
C VAL A 135 -4.31 -7.71 0.95
N LYS A 136 -5.46 -8.07 1.53
CA LYS A 136 -5.79 -9.47 1.82
C LYS A 136 -5.80 -10.32 0.54
N LYS A 137 -6.42 -9.83 -0.53
CA LYS A 137 -6.46 -10.50 -1.83
C LYS A 137 -5.04 -10.75 -2.37
N TRP A 138 -4.15 -9.76 -2.31
CA TRP A 138 -2.76 -9.89 -2.77
C TRP A 138 -2.00 -10.96 -1.97
N ILE A 139 -2.11 -10.94 -0.65
CA ILE A 139 -1.47 -11.92 0.25
C ILE A 139 -2.00 -13.33 -0.04
N THR A 140 -3.31 -13.49 -0.15
CA THR A 140 -3.93 -14.78 -0.47
C THR A 140 -3.51 -15.28 -1.86
N SER A 141 -3.30 -14.38 -2.83
CA SER A 141 -2.92 -14.75 -4.19
C SER A 141 -1.58 -15.48 -4.27
N ILE A 142 -0.69 -15.29 -3.30
CA ILE A 142 0.60 -15.98 -3.21
C ILE A 142 0.58 -17.15 -2.21
N GLY A 143 -0.61 -17.60 -1.80
CA GLY A 143 -0.79 -18.76 -0.92
C GLY A 143 -0.54 -18.52 0.56
N LEU A 144 -0.53 -17.25 1.01
CA LEU A 144 -0.31 -16.89 2.41
C LEU A 144 -1.63 -16.58 3.13
N ASP A 145 -1.64 -16.82 4.45
CA ASP A 145 -2.77 -16.44 5.31
C ASP A 145 -2.74 -14.93 5.62
N PRO A 146 -3.71 -14.15 5.12
CA PRO A 146 -3.74 -12.71 5.35
C PRO A 146 -3.98 -12.31 6.81
N SER A 147 -4.39 -13.25 7.68
CA SER A 147 -4.59 -12.97 9.11
C SER A 147 -3.26 -12.73 9.84
N VAL A 148 -2.18 -13.29 9.34
CA VAL A 148 -0.83 -13.22 9.91
C VAL A 148 -0.12 -11.91 9.54
N TYR A 149 -0.46 -11.34 8.39
CA TYR A 149 0.24 -10.19 7.83
C TYR A 149 -0.46 -8.86 8.13
N ALA A 150 0.34 -7.80 8.18
CA ALA A 150 -0.18 -6.46 8.36
C ALA A 150 -0.90 -5.96 7.11
N THR A 151 -2.07 -5.37 7.32
CA THR A 151 -2.88 -4.78 6.24
C THR A 151 -2.64 -3.28 6.06
N HIS A 152 -1.74 -2.70 6.84
CA HIS A 152 -1.37 -1.29 6.75
C HIS A 152 -0.03 -1.15 6.04
N SER A 153 0.04 -0.29 5.04
CA SER A 153 1.24 -0.09 4.21
C SER A 153 2.52 0.17 5.03
N ARG A 154 2.42 0.87 6.15
CA ARG A 154 3.56 1.16 7.03
C ARG A 154 4.21 -0.08 7.63
N VAL A 155 3.52 -1.19 7.70
CA VAL A 155 4.00 -2.44 8.31
C VAL A 155 4.29 -3.52 7.26
N MET A 156 3.94 -3.26 5.97
CA MET A 156 4.16 -4.22 4.89
C MET A 156 5.63 -4.43 4.54
N VAL A 157 6.52 -3.53 4.97
CA VAL A 157 7.94 -3.57 4.60
C VAL A 157 8.83 -3.31 5.80
N ILE A 158 9.82 -4.18 6.01
CA ILE A 158 10.89 -3.94 6.97
C ILE A 158 11.73 -2.77 6.43
N SER A 159 11.81 -1.69 7.20
CA SER A 159 12.69 -0.57 6.89
C SER A 159 14.14 -1.06 6.77
N GLY A 160 14.71 -0.95 5.58
CA GLY A 160 16.12 -1.30 5.32
C GLY A 160 16.38 -2.25 4.16
N VAL A 161 15.40 -3.05 3.74
CA VAL A 161 15.58 -4.05 2.65
C VAL A 161 15.59 -3.42 1.25
N TRP A 162 15.05 -2.21 1.09
CA TRP A 162 14.87 -1.59 -0.23
C TRP A 162 16.14 -1.07 -0.88
N LYS A 163 17.11 -0.58 -0.12
CA LYS A 163 18.38 -0.06 -0.69
C LYS A 163 19.22 -1.15 -1.35
N GLN A 164 18.96 -2.43 -1.04
CA GLN A 164 19.65 -3.56 -1.67
C GLN A 164 18.95 -4.12 -2.92
N ALA A 165 17.65 -3.80 -3.11
CA ALA A 165 16.86 -4.37 -4.20
C ALA A 165 17.02 -3.63 -5.55
N GLU A 166 17.55 -2.41 -5.56
CA GLU A 166 17.81 -1.67 -6.80
C GLU A 166 18.99 -2.22 -7.62
N GLY A 167 19.82 -3.09 -7.01
CA GLY A 167 21.03 -3.66 -7.64
C GLY A 167 20.90 -5.08 -8.15
N VAL A 168 19.76 -5.76 -7.97
CA VAL A 168 19.58 -7.14 -8.44
C VAL A 168 18.94 -7.14 -9.82
N ALA A 169 19.79 -7.26 -10.84
CA ALA A 169 19.36 -7.57 -12.20
C ALA A 169 18.58 -8.90 -12.20
N TYR A 170 17.43 -8.91 -12.87
CA TYR A 170 16.66 -10.13 -13.09
C TYR A 170 17.52 -11.16 -13.83
N PRO A 171 17.56 -12.42 -13.42
CA PRO A 171 18.01 -13.47 -14.30
C PRO A 171 16.97 -13.59 -15.41
N VAL A 172 17.37 -13.20 -16.62
CA VAL A 172 16.66 -13.51 -17.85
C VAL A 172 16.95 -14.97 -18.14
N GLY A 173 15.97 -15.84 -17.94
CA GLY A 173 15.99 -17.21 -18.33
C GLY A 173 14.73 -17.52 -19.12
#